data_4494b2a74b48dd6951cdce80b700623e
#
_entry.id   4494b2a74b48dd6951cdce80b700623e
#
_cell.length_a   1.000
_cell.length_b   1.000
_cell.length_c   1.000
_cell.angle_alpha   90.00
_cell.angle_beta   90.00
_cell.angle_gamma   90.00
#
_symmetry.space_group_name_H-M   'P 1'
#
loop_
_entity.id
_entity.type
_entity.pdbx_description
1 polymer ?
#
loop_
_entity_poly.entity_id
_entity_poly.type
_entity_poly.pdbx_seq_one_letter_code
_entity_poly.pdbx_strand_id
1 'polypeptide(L)'
;MSKIEISIEKLREYKIFVGTPMYGGQCSGSYTKSCTDLAMVCAANGITVRFYYLFNESLIQRARNYIVDEFLRSDCTHLLFIDADIGFNPKDVFGLIAVHNQDPEKYNVVTGPYPKKTIAWEKVTTAVKSGKADENPFELENYTADYVFNPVNRQSSFEITSPLEVGEAGTGFMLIPRDTFTKFKEKTPHLAYKPDHARTEHFDGSTMIHAYFDCVIDPKSKRYLSEDYFFCNAARSFGMKIWMCPWIQLQHIGSYVFKGSLGHIGSLGMSATADKTSNKKNYKKSVDKKRKK
;
A
#
# COMPACT_ATOMS: atom_id res chain seq x y z
N MET A 1 -6.30 -19.59 15.82
CA MET A 1 -5.79 -18.36 15.17
C MET A 1 -4.84 -17.68 16.13
N SER A 2 -3.55 -17.60 15.82
CA SER A 2 -2.64 -16.76 16.59
C SER A 2 -3.05 -15.29 16.31
N LYS A 3 -3.62 -14.64 17.30
CA LYS A 3 -3.97 -13.22 17.21
C LYS A 3 -2.65 -12.46 17.07
N ILE A 4 -2.48 -11.72 15.97
CA ILE A 4 -1.33 -10.83 15.80
C ILE A 4 -1.60 -9.61 16.67
N GLU A 5 -0.97 -9.59 17.84
CA GLU A 5 -1.15 -8.54 18.85
C GLU A 5 0.22 -7.95 19.24
N ILE A 6 0.19 -6.70 19.64
CA ILE A 6 1.35 -5.99 20.18
C ILE A 6 0.89 -5.20 21.41
N SER A 7 1.68 -5.22 22.48
CA SER A 7 1.37 -4.44 23.67
C SER A 7 1.59 -2.94 23.47
N ILE A 8 0.91 -2.11 24.25
CA ILE A 8 1.09 -0.64 24.20
C ILE A 8 2.52 -0.27 24.59
N GLU A 9 3.12 -0.97 25.56
CA GLU A 9 4.51 -0.76 25.98
C GLU A 9 5.46 -0.98 24.81
N LYS A 10 5.22 -2.04 24.02
CA LYS A 10 6.04 -2.33 22.84
C LYS A 10 5.79 -1.33 21.72
N LEU A 11 4.56 -0.87 21.51
CA LEU A 11 4.23 0.18 20.53
C LEU A 11 4.95 1.51 20.84
N ARG A 12 5.21 1.84 22.09
CA ARG A 12 5.95 3.05 22.49
C ARG A 12 7.41 3.05 22.07
N GLU A 13 7.98 1.90 21.78
CA GLU A 13 9.36 1.80 21.24
C GLU A 13 9.44 2.25 19.77
N TYR A 14 8.31 2.28 19.07
CA TYR A 14 8.21 2.68 17.67
C TYR A 14 7.95 4.19 17.57
N LYS A 15 8.80 4.88 16.82
CA LYS A 15 8.61 6.28 16.45
C LYS A 15 8.17 6.31 14.99
N ILE A 16 6.88 6.59 14.76
CA ILE A 16 6.25 6.49 13.45
C ILE A 16 6.34 7.84 12.74
N PHE A 17 6.86 7.85 11.52
CA PHE A 17 6.84 8.98 10.62
C PHE A 17 5.81 8.74 9.53
N VAL A 18 4.68 9.42 9.58
CA VAL A 18 3.64 9.36 8.54
C VAL A 18 4.01 10.34 7.44
N GLY A 19 4.38 9.81 6.27
CA GLY A 19 4.77 10.60 5.11
C GLY A 19 3.68 10.58 4.03
N THR A 20 3.18 11.77 3.65
CA THR A 20 2.08 11.90 2.70
C THR A 20 2.45 12.83 1.54
N PRO A 21 2.56 12.30 0.32
CA PRO A 21 2.57 13.14 -0.88
C PRO A 21 1.21 13.84 -1.03
N MET A 22 1.22 15.17 -1.14
CA MET A 22 -0.02 15.98 -1.12
C MET A 22 0.01 17.01 -2.24
N TYR A 23 -0.15 16.52 -3.49
CA TYR A 23 -0.20 17.40 -4.66
C TYR A 23 -1.38 18.39 -4.56
N GLY A 24 -1.11 19.64 -4.86
CA GLY A 24 -2.11 20.72 -4.72
C GLY A 24 -2.47 21.07 -3.27
N GLY A 25 -1.78 20.51 -2.27
CA GLY A 25 -2.08 20.74 -0.86
C GLY A 25 -3.43 20.15 -0.41
N GLN A 26 -3.97 19.18 -1.14
CA GLN A 26 -5.30 18.63 -0.91
C GLN A 26 -5.25 17.18 -0.38
N CYS A 27 -6.22 16.86 0.48
CA CYS A 27 -6.45 15.50 0.93
C CYS A 27 -7.96 15.23 1.06
N SER A 28 -8.32 13.95 1.14
CA SER A 28 -9.72 13.56 1.37
C SER A 28 -10.14 13.77 2.83
N GLY A 29 -11.42 14.04 3.06
CA GLY A 29 -11.98 14.12 4.42
C GLY A 29 -11.82 12.81 5.20
N SER A 30 -11.88 11.64 4.53
CA SER A 30 -11.63 10.34 5.16
C SER A 30 -10.18 10.21 5.62
N TYR A 31 -9.22 10.67 4.83
CA TYR A 31 -7.81 10.72 5.22
C TYR A 31 -7.61 11.62 6.46
N THR A 32 -8.16 12.85 6.43
CA THR A 32 -8.06 13.78 7.56
C THR A 32 -8.62 13.16 8.84
N LYS A 33 -9.81 12.55 8.76
CA LYS A 33 -10.41 11.86 9.90
C LYS A 33 -9.51 10.74 10.43
N SER A 34 -9.02 9.89 9.55
CA SER A 34 -8.15 8.75 9.93
C SER A 34 -6.85 9.22 10.60
N CYS A 35 -6.20 10.27 10.09
CA CYS A 35 -4.99 10.85 10.69
C CYS A 35 -5.27 11.50 12.05
N THR A 36 -6.42 12.19 12.21
CA THR A 36 -6.83 12.77 13.48
C THR A 36 -7.09 11.68 14.52
N ASP A 37 -7.83 10.62 14.15
CA ASP A 37 -8.08 9.48 15.01
C ASP A 37 -6.75 8.80 15.43
N LEU A 38 -5.81 8.60 14.49
CA LEU A 38 -4.49 8.04 14.78
C LEU A 38 -3.71 8.93 15.77
N ALA A 39 -3.68 10.24 15.53
CA ALA A 39 -3.00 11.19 16.41
C ALA A 39 -3.56 11.15 17.83
N MET A 40 -4.89 11.11 17.96
CA MET A 40 -5.57 11.03 19.27
C MET A 40 -5.24 9.73 20.00
N VAL A 41 -5.30 8.60 19.32
CA VAL A 41 -4.97 7.29 19.92
C VAL A 41 -3.49 7.24 20.32
N CYS A 42 -2.58 7.71 19.48
CA CYS A 42 -1.16 7.77 19.81
C CYS A 42 -0.89 8.67 21.01
N ALA A 43 -1.45 9.89 21.06
CA ALA A 43 -1.30 10.81 22.18
C ALA A 43 -1.83 10.23 23.49
N ALA A 44 -3.02 9.62 23.47
CA ALA A 44 -3.63 9.00 24.64
C ALA A 44 -2.81 7.83 25.23
N ASN A 45 -2.01 7.17 24.39
CA ASN A 45 -1.21 6.00 24.77
C ASN A 45 0.30 6.25 24.85
N GLY A 46 0.76 7.49 24.66
CA GLY A 46 2.18 7.85 24.69
C GLY A 46 3.01 7.24 23.55
N ILE A 47 2.37 6.99 22.39
CA ILE A 47 3.03 6.48 21.18
C ILE A 47 3.49 7.66 20.33
N THR A 48 4.74 7.66 19.90
CA THR A 48 5.29 8.74 19.08
C THR A 48 4.83 8.60 17.63
N VAL A 49 4.14 9.63 17.15
CA VAL A 49 3.78 9.77 15.73
C VAL A 49 4.10 11.18 15.25
N ARG A 50 4.72 11.29 14.08
CA ARG A 50 5.01 12.55 13.39
C ARG A 50 4.36 12.51 12.02
N PHE A 51 3.62 13.57 11.66
CA PHE A 51 3.03 13.72 10.34
C PHE A 51 3.87 14.69 9.51
N TYR A 52 4.17 14.29 8.28
CA TYR A 52 4.87 15.10 7.31
C TYR A 52 4.09 15.12 5.99
N TYR A 53 3.78 16.31 5.52
CA TYR A 53 3.01 16.55 4.31
C TYR A 53 3.90 17.24 3.29
N LEU A 54 4.14 16.58 2.15
CA LEU A 54 4.89 17.18 1.06
C LEU A 54 3.92 17.77 0.02
N PHE A 55 3.90 19.09 -0.04
CA PHE A 55 3.02 19.84 -0.93
C PHE A 55 3.64 20.08 -2.31
N ASN A 56 2.78 20.11 -3.34
CA ASN A 56 3.07 20.64 -4.67
C ASN A 56 4.24 19.98 -5.44
N GLU A 57 4.62 18.75 -5.10
CA GLU A 57 5.52 17.97 -5.93
C GLU A 57 4.72 17.17 -6.97
N SER A 58 4.95 17.47 -8.25
CA SER A 58 4.17 16.90 -9.35
C SER A 58 4.57 15.46 -9.73
N LEU A 59 5.81 15.07 -9.45
CA LEU A 59 6.31 13.73 -9.73
C LEU A 59 6.25 12.88 -8.46
N ILE A 60 5.35 11.91 -8.44
CA ILE A 60 5.12 11.06 -7.25
C ILE A 60 6.39 10.36 -6.78
N GLN A 61 7.22 9.84 -7.68
CA GLN A 61 8.48 9.19 -7.32
C GLN A 61 9.44 10.18 -6.64
N ARG A 62 9.49 11.41 -7.10
CA ARG A 62 10.31 12.46 -6.49
C ARG A 62 9.74 12.88 -5.13
N ALA A 63 8.42 12.99 -5.01
CA ALA A 63 7.75 13.27 -3.73
C ALA A 63 8.10 12.19 -2.67
N ARG A 64 8.03 10.91 -3.03
CA ARG A 64 8.39 9.83 -2.12
C ARG A 64 9.85 9.88 -1.70
N ASN A 65 10.78 10.19 -2.62
CA ASN A 65 12.20 10.32 -2.30
C ASN A 65 12.49 11.49 -1.34
N TYR A 66 11.80 12.62 -1.50
CA TYR A 66 11.90 13.75 -0.55
C TYR A 66 11.36 13.37 0.83
N ILE A 67 10.24 12.66 0.90
CA ILE A 67 9.67 12.19 2.17
C ILE A 67 10.64 11.22 2.87
N VAL A 68 11.29 10.32 2.12
CA VAL A 68 12.31 9.43 2.70
C VAL A 68 13.50 10.23 3.24
N ASP A 69 13.97 11.25 2.52
CA ASP A 69 15.08 12.08 2.98
C ASP A 69 14.74 12.80 4.29
N GLU A 70 13.53 13.39 4.41
CA GLU A 70 13.05 14.00 5.65
C GLU A 70 12.91 12.98 6.80
N PHE A 71 12.37 11.79 6.49
CA PHE A 71 12.31 10.72 7.47
C PHE A 71 13.71 10.34 7.97
N LEU A 72 14.69 10.19 7.08
CA LEU A 72 16.06 9.83 7.45
C LEU A 72 16.79 10.91 8.25
N ARG A 73 16.37 12.17 8.15
CA ARG A 73 16.86 13.28 9.00
C ARG A 73 16.19 13.30 10.38
N SER A 74 15.05 12.67 10.55
CA SER A 74 14.34 12.57 11.83
C SER A 74 14.95 11.49 12.74
N ASP A 75 14.47 11.41 13.98
CA ASP A 75 14.77 10.33 14.93
C ASP A 75 13.74 9.18 14.87
N CYS A 76 12.83 9.20 13.89
CA CYS A 76 11.80 8.17 13.73
C CYS A 76 12.39 6.84 13.27
N THR A 77 11.79 5.75 13.72
CA THR A 77 12.28 4.38 13.45
C THR A 77 11.64 3.77 12.19
N HIS A 78 10.41 4.17 11.88
CA HIS A 78 9.61 3.63 10.80
C HIS A 78 8.95 4.73 10.00
N LEU A 79 9.04 4.64 8.67
CA LEU A 79 8.26 5.44 7.75
C LEU A 79 6.97 4.68 7.42
N LEU A 80 5.85 5.35 7.57
CA LEU A 80 4.55 4.89 7.10
C LEU A 80 4.08 5.82 5.98
N PHE A 81 4.15 5.37 4.75
CA PHE A 81 3.48 6.07 3.66
C PHE A 81 1.98 5.90 3.76
N ILE A 82 1.25 7.01 3.69
CA ILE A 82 -0.20 7.04 3.51
C ILE A 82 -0.51 8.08 2.44
N ASP A 83 -1.15 7.66 1.35
CA ASP A 83 -1.56 8.61 0.31
C ASP A 83 -2.74 9.47 0.79
N ALA A 84 -2.80 10.72 0.32
CA ALA A 84 -3.75 11.75 0.78
C ALA A 84 -5.24 11.42 0.54
N ASP A 85 -5.51 10.35 -0.17
CA ASP A 85 -6.84 9.85 -0.51
C ASP A 85 -7.13 8.44 0.04
N ILE A 86 -6.31 7.95 0.99
CA ILE A 86 -6.54 6.68 1.69
C ILE A 86 -7.21 6.94 3.04
N GLY A 87 -8.39 6.34 3.22
CA GLY A 87 -9.06 6.24 4.53
C GLY A 87 -8.69 4.93 5.22
N PHE A 88 -8.37 4.98 6.51
CA PHE A 88 -7.90 3.83 7.29
C PHE A 88 -8.39 3.89 8.75
N ASN A 89 -8.29 2.78 9.48
CA ASN A 89 -8.49 2.74 10.92
C ASN A 89 -7.12 2.78 11.64
N PRO A 90 -6.94 3.51 12.75
CA PRO A 90 -5.69 3.48 13.54
C PRO A 90 -5.21 2.07 13.90
N LYS A 91 -6.11 1.12 14.10
CA LYS A 91 -5.78 -0.29 14.36
C LYS A 91 -5.02 -0.94 13.21
N ASP A 92 -5.24 -0.48 11.97
CA ASP A 92 -4.53 -1.01 10.80
C ASP A 92 -3.05 -0.65 10.86
N VAL A 93 -2.72 0.58 11.30
CA VAL A 93 -1.33 1.02 11.52
C VAL A 93 -0.65 0.15 12.58
N PHE A 94 -1.31 -0.07 13.70
CA PHE A 94 -0.78 -0.95 14.77
C PHE A 94 -0.70 -2.40 14.34
N GLY A 95 -1.59 -2.83 13.44
CA GLY A 95 -1.54 -4.15 12.81
C GLY A 95 -0.29 -4.36 11.94
N LEU A 96 0.10 -3.36 11.12
CA LEU A 96 1.36 -3.42 10.35
C LEU A 96 2.58 -3.54 11.28
N ILE A 97 2.62 -2.74 12.34
CA ILE A 97 3.70 -2.76 13.32
C ILE A 97 3.73 -4.11 14.06
N ALA A 98 2.57 -4.64 14.43
CA ALA A 98 2.47 -5.93 15.12
C ALA A 98 3.02 -7.08 14.26
N VAL A 99 2.74 -7.10 12.95
CA VAL A 99 3.31 -8.07 12.01
C VAL A 99 4.83 -7.92 11.93
N HIS A 100 5.33 -6.70 11.70
CA HIS A 100 6.76 -6.44 11.66
C HIS A 100 7.46 -6.87 12.96
N ASN A 101 6.88 -6.55 14.12
CA ASN A 101 7.44 -6.85 15.44
C ASN A 101 7.53 -8.36 15.75
N GLN A 102 6.75 -9.23 15.11
CA GLN A 102 6.84 -10.68 15.32
C GLN A 102 8.21 -11.23 14.89
N ASP A 103 8.74 -10.74 13.77
CA ASP A 103 10.04 -11.14 13.22
C ASP A 103 10.50 -10.06 12.23
N PRO A 104 11.25 -9.04 12.68
CA PRO A 104 11.67 -7.93 11.83
C PRO A 104 12.56 -8.34 10.64
N GLU A 105 13.31 -9.44 10.78
CA GLU A 105 14.14 -9.96 9.69
C GLU A 105 13.30 -10.67 8.61
N LYS A 106 12.18 -11.21 8.97
CA LYS A 106 11.23 -11.83 8.04
C LYS A 106 10.27 -10.80 7.45
N TYR A 107 9.64 -9.99 8.29
CA TYR A 107 8.62 -9.03 7.91
C TYR A 107 9.23 -7.64 7.69
N ASN A 108 10.16 -7.52 6.70
CA ASN A 108 10.94 -6.31 6.48
C ASN A 108 10.07 -5.10 6.12
N VAL A 109 9.19 -5.23 5.12
CA VAL A 109 8.26 -4.20 4.69
C VAL A 109 6.85 -4.74 4.78
N VAL A 110 5.94 -4.00 5.42
CA VAL A 110 4.56 -4.45 5.64
C VAL A 110 3.56 -3.46 5.08
N THR A 111 2.56 -3.93 4.34
CA THR A 111 1.58 -3.08 3.66
C THR A 111 0.15 -3.54 3.88
N GLY A 112 -0.81 -2.63 3.74
CA GLY A 112 -2.24 -2.92 3.66
C GLY A 112 -2.72 -2.84 2.21
N PRO A 113 -3.61 -3.73 1.76
CA PRO A 113 -4.19 -3.67 0.43
C PRO A 113 -5.23 -2.54 0.33
N TYR A 114 -5.17 -1.76 -0.73
CA TYR A 114 -6.22 -0.79 -1.04
C TYR A 114 -6.78 -1.01 -2.45
N PRO A 115 -8.08 -0.71 -2.66
CA PRO A 115 -8.72 -0.90 -3.95
C PRO A 115 -8.19 0.10 -4.99
N LYS A 116 -8.17 -0.30 -6.25
CA LYS A 116 -8.02 0.63 -7.38
C LYS A 116 -9.27 1.51 -7.51
N LYS A 117 -9.13 2.70 -8.08
CA LYS A 117 -10.25 3.60 -8.40
C LYS A 117 -11.00 3.12 -9.64
N THR A 118 -11.47 1.87 -9.60
CA THR A 118 -12.23 1.21 -10.66
C THR A 118 -13.33 0.36 -10.04
N ILE A 119 -14.39 0.10 -10.78
CA ILE A 119 -15.46 -0.82 -10.40
C ILE A 119 -15.40 -2.04 -11.30
N ALA A 120 -15.12 -3.20 -10.71
CA ALA A 120 -15.10 -4.49 -11.40
C ALA A 120 -16.54 -5.06 -11.51
N TRP A 121 -17.28 -4.63 -12.50
CA TRP A 121 -18.70 -5.00 -12.66
C TRP A 121 -18.92 -6.50 -12.86
N GLU A 122 -17.96 -7.22 -13.40
CA GLU A 122 -18.00 -8.69 -13.51
C GLU A 122 -18.00 -9.36 -12.14
N LYS A 123 -17.29 -8.82 -11.14
CA LYS A 123 -17.30 -9.31 -9.75
C LYS A 123 -18.66 -9.02 -9.10
N VAL A 124 -19.18 -7.80 -9.29
CA VAL A 124 -20.52 -7.43 -8.82
C VAL A 124 -21.58 -8.36 -9.42
N THR A 125 -21.54 -8.59 -10.74
CA THR A 125 -22.46 -9.51 -11.41
C THR A 125 -22.38 -10.92 -10.85
N THR A 126 -21.18 -11.40 -10.54
CA THR A 126 -20.96 -12.73 -9.94
C THR A 126 -21.53 -12.77 -8.53
N ALA A 127 -21.32 -11.73 -7.73
CA ALA A 127 -21.86 -11.63 -6.38
C ALA A 127 -23.40 -11.66 -6.38
N VAL A 128 -24.03 -10.89 -7.28
CA VAL A 128 -25.51 -10.91 -7.46
C VAL A 128 -26.01 -12.31 -7.80
N LYS A 129 -25.39 -12.96 -8.81
CA LYS A 129 -25.78 -14.33 -9.22
C LYS A 129 -25.57 -15.39 -8.14
N SER A 130 -24.69 -15.10 -7.17
CA SER A 130 -24.43 -15.97 -6.01
C SER A 130 -25.33 -15.66 -4.81
N GLY A 131 -26.36 -14.83 -4.98
CA GLY A 131 -27.31 -14.48 -3.93
C GLY A 131 -26.78 -13.51 -2.87
N LYS A 132 -25.59 -12.91 -3.08
CA LYS A 132 -24.99 -12.00 -2.09
C LYS A 132 -25.75 -10.68 -1.92
N ALA A 133 -26.61 -10.34 -2.87
CA ALA A 133 -27.47 -9.17 -2.81
C ALA A 133 -28.82 -9.44 -2.11
N ASP A 134 -29.19 -10.70 -1.89
CA ASP A 134 -30.55 -11.08 -1.46
C ASP A 134 -30.82 -10.66 -0.01
N GLU A 135 -29.82 -10.75 0.86
CA GLU A 135 -29.94 -10.34 2.27
C GLU A 135 -29.66 -8.85 2.46
N ASN A 136 -28.61 -8.33 1.81
CA ASN A 136 -28.21 -6.94 1.93
C ASN A 136 -27.55 -6.43 0.63
N PRO A 137 -28.27 -5.71 -0.23
CA PRO A 137 -27.71 -5.21 -1.50
C PRO A 137 -26.55 -4.22 -1.30
N PHE A 138 -26.42 -3.57 -0.15
CA PHE A 138 -25.27 -2.67 0.15
C PHE A 138 -23.95 -3.42 0.31
N GLU A 139 -23.98 -4.72 0.58
CA GLU A 139 -22.77 -5.52 0.60
C GLU A 139 -22.10 -5.66 -0.77
N LEU A 140 -22.82 -5.39 -1.85
CA LEU A 140 -22.23 -5.41 -3.19
C LEU A 140 -21.07 -4.43 -3.37
N GLU A 141 -20.98 -3.37 -2.56
CA GLU A 141 -19.83 -2.47 -2.53
C GLU A 141 -18.51 -3.24 -2.24
N ASN A 142 -18.58 -4.29 -1.42
CA ASN A 142 -17.41 -5.09 -1.06
C ASN A 142 -16.87 -5.95 -2.21
N TYR A 143 -17.63 -6.09 -3.30
CA TYR A 143 -17.29 -6.91 -4.46
C TYR A 143 -16.89 -6.07 -5.69
N THR A 144 -16.71 -4.76 -5.52
CA THR A 144 -16.42 -3.84 -6.64
C THR A 144 -14.93 -3.73 -6.98
N ALA A 145 -14.03 -4.17 -6.09
CA ALA A 145 -12.64 -3.76 -6.16
C ALA A 145 -11.70 -4.75 -6.86
N ASP A 146 -10.76 -4.20 -7.64
CA ASP A 146 -9.44 -4.77 -7.88
C ASP A 146 -8.44 -4.12 -6.94
N TYR A 147 -7.43 -4.87 -6.48
CA TYR A 147 -6.45 -4.38 -5.53
C TYR A 147 -5.07 -4.16 -6.16
N VAL A 148 -4.25 -3.30 -5.51
CA VAL A 148 -2.92 -2.91 -5.98
C VAL A 148 -1.85 -3.77 -5.33
N PHE A 149 -1.75 -5.03 -5.74
CA PHE A 149 -0.65 -5.93 -5.37
C PHE A 149 -0.51 -7.09 -6.35
N ASN A 150 0.67 -7.70 -6.37
CA ASN A 150 0.96 -8.92 -7.12
C ASN A 150 1.57 -9.96 -6.15
N PRO A 151 0.88 -11.10 -5.89
CA PRO A 151 1.42 -12.17 -5.04
C PRO A 151 2.71 -12.76 -5.63
N VAL A 152 3.59 -13.26 -4.75
CA VAL A 152 4.72 -14.08 -5.18
C VAL A 152 4.18 -15.38 -5.80
N ASN A 153 4.82 -15.85 -6.87
CA ASN A 153 4.44 -17.08 -7.58
C ASN A 153 3.03 -17.08 -8.21
N ARG A 154 2.42 -15.91 -8.38
CA ARG A 154 1.07 -15.76 -8.97
C ARG A 154 0.02 -16.65 -8.29
N GLN A 155 0.09 -16.78 -6.98
CA GLN A 155 -0.89 -17.52 -6.20
C GLN A 155 -2.29 -16.99 -6.48
N SER A 156 -3.21 -17.88 -6.84
CA SER A 156 -4.62 -17.54 -7.11
C SER A 156 -5.47 -17.54 -5.84
N SER A 157 -4.99 -18.18 -4.77
CA SER A 157 -5.67 -18.27 -3.48
C SER A 157 -4.68 -18.05 -2.34
N PHE A 158 -5.11 -17.39 -1.28
CA PHE A 158 -4.32 -17.13 -0.07
C PHE A 158 -5.25 -17.03 1.14
N GLU A 159 -4.67 -17.23 2.34
CA GLU A 159 -5.38 -17.09 3.59
C GLU A 159 -5.52 -15.60 3.97
N ILE A 160 -6.78 -15.17 4.27
CA ILE A 160 -7.07 -13.78 4.59
C ILE A 160 -6.61 -13.37 5.99
N THR A 161 -6.36 -14.33 6.87
CA THR A 161 -6.04 -14.13 8.30
C THR A 161 -4.55 -14.17 8.60
N SER A 162 -3.72 -14.41 7.58
CA SER A 162 -2.27 -14.51 7.70
C SER A 162 -1.57 -13.52 6.76
N PRO A 163 -0.36 -13.00 7.14
CA PRO A 163 0.41 -12.16 6.24
C PRO A 163 0.76 -12.89 4.94
N LEU A 164 0.57 -12.24 3.81
CA LEU A 164 0.87 -12.75 2.48
C LEU A 164 2.16 -12.14 1.94
N GLU A 165 3.12 -12.95 1.52
CA GLU A 165 4.30 -12.45 0.79
C GLU A 165 3.89 -12.02 -0.62
N VAL A 166 4.20 -10.77 -0.98
CA VAL A 166 3.89 -10.20 -2.29
C VAL A 166 5.16 -9.79 -3.02
N GLY A 167 5.11 -9.88 -4.34
CA GLY A 167 6.20 -9.41 -5.20
C GLY A 167 6.19 -7.92 -5.38
N GLU A 168 5.01 -7.36 -5.49
CA GLU A 168 4.78 -5.93 -5.74
C GLU A 168 3.52 -5.49 -4.98
N ALA A 169 3.56 -4.29 -4.40
CA ALA A 169 2.41 -3.65 -3.74
C ALA A 169 2.50 -2.14 -3.90
N GLY A 170 1.35 -1.47 -3.80
CA GLY A 170 1.31 -0.01 -3.80
C GLY A 170 1.78 0.58 -2.46
N THR A 171 2.35 1.77 -2.50
CA THR A 171 2.86 2.49 -1.33
C THR A 171 1.83 3.35 -0.61
N GLY A 172 0.57 3.35 -1.07
CA GLY A 172 -0.49 4.17 -0.48
C GLY A 172 -0.82 3.85 0.99
N PHE A 173 -0.35 2.69 1.52
CA PHE A 173 -0.40 2.34 2.94
C PHE A 173 0.69 1.31 3.26
N MET A 174 1.94 1.77 3.42
CA MET A 174 3.11 0.90 3.52
C MET A 174 4.04 1.33 4.66
N LEU A 175 4.34 0.41 5.58
CA LEU A 175 5.29 0.58 6.69
C LEU A 175 6.68 0.07 6.26
N ILE A 176 7.68 0.94 6.39
CA ILE A 176 9.06 0.67 5.97
C ILE A 176 10.01 1.02 7.12
N PRO A 177 10.75 0.06 7.69
CA PRO A 177 11.76 0.32 8.69
C PRO A 177 12.94 1.15 8.13
N ARG A 178 13.58 1.92 8.99
CA ARG A 178 14.72 2.77 8.63
C ARG A 178 15.88 2.00 7.99
N ASP A 179 16.20 0.82 8.50
CA ASP A 179 17.29 -0.02 8.00
C ASP A 179 17.08 -0.51 6.57
N THR A 180 15.82 -0.62 6.12
CA THR A 180 15.47 -0.91 4.72
C THR A 180 16.10 0.11 3.78
N PHE A 181 15.99 1.40 4.10
CA PHE A 181 16.58 2.47 3.28
C PHE A 181 18.11 2.49 3.36
N THR A 182 18.69 2.17 4.52
CA THR A 182 20.14 2.02 4.66
C THR A 182 20.67 0.90 3.77
N LYS A 183 20.08 -0.28 3.85
CA LYS A 183 20.45 -1.44 3.01
C LYS A 183 20.25 -1.13 1.52
N PHE A 184 19.15 -0.45 1.17
CA PHE A 184 18.87 -0.04 -0.21
C PHE A 184 19.97 0.90 -0.75
N LYS A 185 20.31 1.95 0.01
CA LYS A 185 21.34 2.92 -0.36
C LYS A 185 22.70 2.27 -0.57
N GLU A 186 23.09 1.35 0.31
CA GLU A 186 24.35 0.60 0.20
C GLU A 186 24.43 -0.24 -1.09
N LYS A 187 23.30 -0.82 -1.52
CA LYS A 187 23.23 -1.65 -2.72
C LYS A 187 23.10 -0.85 -4.02
N THR A 188 22.69 0.41 -3.94
CA THR A 188 22.42 1.26 -5.11
C THR A 188 23.08 2.64 -5.03
N PRO A 189 24.41 2.74 -4.72
CA PRO A 189 25.05 4.05 -4.54
C PRO A 189 24.96 4.96 -5.76
N HIS A 190 24.77 4.40 -6.94
CA HIS A 190 24.61 5.12 -8.20
C HIS A 190 23.26 5.82 -8.37
N LEU A 191 22.30 5.56 -7.48
CA LEU A 191 20.98 6.21 -7.49
C LEU A 191 20.94 7.50 -6.64
N ALA A 192 22.09 7.95 -6.14
CA ALA A 192 22.21 9.26 -5.52
C ALA A 192 22.11 10.36 -6.60
N TYR A 193 21.30 11.38 -6.33
CA TYR A 193 21.09 12.50 -7.27
C TYR A 193 21.04 13.84 -6.54
N LYS A 194 21.35 14.92 -7.28
CA LYS A 194 21.22 16.29 -6.80
C LYS A 194 19.77 16.75 -6.99
N PRO A 195 19.07 17.18 -5.94
CA PRO A 195 17.72 17.70 -6.07
C PRO A 195 17.73 19.08 -6.76
N ASP A 196 16.74 19.32 -7.60
CA ASP A 196 16.57 20.61 -8.29
C ASP A 196 16.01 21.71 -7.38
N HIS A 197 15.36 21.30 -6.27
CA HIS A 197 14.64 22.21 -5.38
C HIS A 197 15.03 22.00 -3.92
N ALA A 198 15.47 23.06 -3.26
CA ALA A 198 15.54 23.15 -1.80
C ALA A 198 14.18 23.66 -1.30
N ARG A 199 13.30 22.79 -0.81
CA ARG A 199 11.93 23.19 -0.43
C ARG A 199 11.47 22.77 0.97
N THR A 200 12.33 22.10 1.73
CA THR A 200 12.00 21.75 3.10
C THR A 200 12.80 22.60 4.06
N GLU A 201 12.25 22.87 5.22
CA GLU A 201 12.87 23.67 6.28
C GLU A 201 14.25 23.15 6.69
N HIS A 202 14.47 21.84 6.50
CA HIS A 202 15.72 21.14 6.88
C HIS A 202 16.63 20.83 5.70
N PHE A 203 16.28 21.26 4.49
CA PHE A 203 17.03 20.99 3.27
C PHE A 203 17.74 22.23 2.75
N ASP A 204 19.06 22.26 2.82
CA ASP A 204 19.91 23.37 2.40
C ASP A 204 20.35 23.30 0.93
N GLY A 205 19.92 22.31 0.17
CA GLY A 205 20.28 22.10 -1.24
C GLY A 205 21.70 21.58 -1.46
N SER A 206 22.49 21.37 -0.40
CA SER A 206 23.87 20.91 -0.48
C SER A 206 24.02 19.39 -0.55
N THR A 207 23.01 18.66 -0.12
CA THR A 207 23.05 17.21 0.08
C THR A 207 22.44 16.46 -1.11
N MET A 208 23.15 15.40 -1.54
CA MET A 208 22.57 14.42 -2.47
C MET A 208 21.48 13.63 -1.77
N ILE A 209 20.33 13.45 -2.43
CA ILE A 209 19.29 12.54 -2.01
C ILE A 209 19.34 11.26 -2.84
N HIS A 210 18.60 10.23 -2.44
CA HIS A 210 18.65 8.91 -3.07
C HIS A 210 17.32 8.56 -3.72
N ALA A 211 17.35 7.99 -4.93
CA ALA A 211 16.17 7.54 -5.66
C ALA A 211 15.76 6.13 -5.19
N TYR A 212 15.06 6.04 -4.06
CA TYR A 212 14.45 4.80 -3.58
C TYR A 212 13.23 4.40 -4.40
N PHE A 213 12.56 5.39 -4.96
CA PHE A 213 11.36 5.28 -5.80
C PHE A 213 11.66 5.90 -7.16
N ASP A 214 11.45 5.12 -8.23
CA ASP A 214 11.65 5.58 -9.59
C ASP A 214 10.74 4.83 -10.57
N CYS A 215 10.47 5.42 -11.73
CA CYS A 215 9.73 4.79 -12.80
C CYS A 215 10.70 4.33 -13.90
N VAL A 216 10.81 3.01 -14.09
CA VAL A 216 11.81 2.42 -14.99
C VAL A 216 11.21 1.37 -15.92
N ILE A 217 11.86 1.16 -17.06
CA ILE A 217 11.61 -0.02 -17.87
C ILE A 217 12.46 -1.16 -17.32
N ASP A 218 11.83 -2.15 -16.71
CA ASP A 218 12.55 -3.34 -16.23
C ASP A 218 13.23 -4.08 -17.39
N PRO A 219 14.54 -4.26 -17.34
CA PRO A 219 15.29 -4.83 -18.47
C PRO A 219 14.93 -6.29 -18.75
N LYS A 220 14.42 -7.03 -17.75
CA LYS A 220 14.06 -8.45 -17.88
C LYS A 220 12.63 -8.62 -18.39
N SER A 221 11.66 -8.04 -17.71
CA SER A 221 10.24 -8.22 -18.04
C SER A 221 9.74 -7.27 -19.13
N LYS A 222 10.51 -6.22 -19.47
CA LYS A 222 10.14 -5.13 -20.38
C LYS A 222 8.89 -4.37 -19.94
N ARG A 223 8.48 -4.52 -18.68
CA ARG A 223 7.40 -3.71 -18.07
C ARG A 223 7.93 -2.34 -17.74
N TYR A 224 7.11 -1.32 -17.96
CA TYR A 224 7.31 -0.01 -17.36
C TYR A 224 6.77 -0.09 -15.93
N LEU A 225 7.68 -0.06 -14.96
CA LEU A 225 7.32 -0.15 -13.54
C LEU A 225 6.98 1.24 -13.01
N SER A 226 5.91 1.29 -12.20
CA SER A 226 5.66 2.42 -11.32
C SER A 226 6.68 2.48 -10.19
N GLU A 227 6.73 3.61 -9.50
CA GLU A 227 7.72 3.87 -8.45
C GLU A 227 7.62 2.88 -7.28
N ASP A 228 6.41 2.49 -6.92
CA ASP A 228 6.13 1.50 -5.87
C ASP A 228 6.59 0.09 -6.28
N TYR A 229 6.36 -0.31 -7.53
CA TYR A 229 6.80 -1.59 -8.06
C TYR A 229 8.32 -1.64 -8.24
N PHE A 230 8.92 -0.53 -8.65
CA PHE A 230 10.39 -0.41 -8.67
C PHE A 230 10.98 -0.62 -7.28
N PHE A 231 10.48 0.10 -6.25
CA PHE A 231 10.92 -0.06 -4.87
C PHE A 231 10.79 -1.51 -4.39
N CYS A 232 9.62 -2.14 -4.59
CA CYS A 232 9.39 -3.53 -4.18
C CYS A 232 10.36 -4.50 -4.86
N ASN A 233 10.55 -4.38 -6.18
CA ASN A 233 11.46 -5.25 -6.93
C ASN A 233 12.93 -5.06 -6.52
N ALA A 234 13.36 -3.82 -6.32
CA ALA A 234 14.71 -3.52 -5.85
C ALA A 234 14.94 -4.06 -4.44
N ALA A 235 14.07 -3.78 -3.48
CA ALA A 235 14.16 -4.28 -2.11
C ALA A 235 14.25 -5.82 -2.08
N ARG A 236 13.41 -6.50 -2.85
CA ARG A 236 13.44 -7.96 -2.96
C ARG A 236 14.73 -8.49 -3.59
N SER A 237 15.30 -7.78 -4.56
CA SER A 237 16.59 -8.17 -5.16
C SER A 237 17.77 -8.11 -4.17
N PHE A 238 17.60 -7.36 -3.06
CA PHE A 238 18.55 -7.24 -1.95
C PHE A 238 18.26 -8.23 -0.80
N GLY A 239 17.31 -9.17 -1.01
CA GLY A 239 16.95 -10.20 -0.04
C GLY A 239 15.87 -9.78 0.95
N MET A 240 15.34 -8.57 0.86
CA MET A 240 14.19 -8.14 1.66
C MET A 240 12.88 -8.71 1.14
N LYS A 241 11.86 -8.76 1.99
CA LYS A 241 10.54 -9.27 1.63
C LYS A 241 9.47 -8.22 1.88
N ILE A 242 8.45 -8.23 1.01
CA ILE A 242 7.27 -7.39 1.14
C ILE A 242 6.11 -8.26 1.59
N TRP A 243 5.46 -7.87 2.69
CA TRP A 243 4.35 -8.60 3.28
C TRP A 243 3.09 -7.75 3.31
N MET A 244 2.00 -8.32 2.87
CA MET A 244 0.69 -7.68 2.89
C MET A 244 -0.18 -8.28 3.98
N CYS A 245 -0.96 -7.44 4.66
CA CYS A 245 -1.95 -7.81 5.66
C CYS A 245 -3.35 -7.90 5.01
N PRO A 246 -3.81 -9.07 4.51
CA PRO A 246 -5.02 -9.16 3.69
C PRO A 246 -6.31 -8.79 4.43
N TRP A 247 -6.31 -8.83 5.77
CA TRP A 247 -7.46 -8.48 6.63
C TRP A 247 -7.69 -6.98 6.76
N ILE A 248 -6.72 -6.13 6.39
CA ILE A 248 -6.86 -4.68 6.43
C ILE A 248 -7.83 -4.23 5.35
N GLN A 249 -8.74 -3.33 5.70
CA GLN A 249 -9.76 -2.80 4.80
C GLN A 249 -9.61 -1.28 4.70
N LEU A 250 -8.99 -0.83 3.62
CA LEU A 250 -8.77 0.58 3.34
C LEU A 250 -9.83 1.13 2.39
N GLN A 251 -10.04 2.43 2.46
CA GLN A 251 -10.85 3.18 1.51
C GLN A 251 -9.92 3.96 0.57
N HIS A 252 -10.20 3.95 -0.72
CA HIS A 252 -9.49 4.76 -1.69
C HIS A 252 -10.45 5.77 -2.30
N ILE A 253 -10.26 7.03 -1.95
CA ILE A 253 -11.16 8.12 -2.29
C ILE A 253 -10.75 8.75 -3.63
N GLY A 254 -11.71 8.98 -4.50
CA GLY A 254 -11.54 9.69 -5.75
C GLY A 254 -12.73 10.61 -5.96
N SER A 255 -13.19 10.76 -7.19
CA SER A 255 -14.54 11.28 -7.48
C SER A 255 -15.65 10.35 -6.93
N TYR A 256 -15.27 9.12 -6.60
CA TYR A 256 -16.06 8.10 -5.95
C TYR A 256 -15.25 7.44 -4.83
N VAL A 257 -15.89 7.04 -3.73
CA VAL A 257 -15.23 6.29 -2.65
C VAL A 257 -15.21 4.82 -3.02
N PHE A 258 -14.06 4.32 -3.44
CA PHE A 258 -13.89 2.91 -3.78
C PHE A 258 -13.62 2.10 -2.53
N LYS A 259 -14.51 1.15 -2.24
CA LYS A 259 -14.42 0.22 -1.11
C LYS A 259 -14.30 -1.20 -1.61
N GLY A 260 -13.74 -2.09 -0.81
CA GLY A 260 -13.70 -3.51 -1.12
C GLY A 260 -13.19 -4.32 0.06
N SER A 261 -13.45 -5.61 0.02
CA SER A 261 -12.97 -6.58 1.00
C SER A 261 -12.36 -7.77 0.28
N LEU A 262 -11.08 -8.04 0.52
CA LEU A 262 -10.39 -9.22 -0.02
C LEU A 262 -11.07 -10.53 0.40
N GLY A 263 -11.60 -10.58 1.65
CA GLY A 263 -12.34 -11.73 2.13
C GLY A 263 -13.57 -12.02 1.31
N HIS A 264 -14.34 -10.97 0.96
CA HIS A 264 -15.50 -11.13 0.10
C HIS A 264 -15.11 -11.51 -1.34
N ILE A 265 -14.06 -10.93 -1.90
CA ILE A 265 -13.56 -11.31 -3.23
C ILE A 265 -13.09 -12.77 -3.22
N GLY A 266 -12.35 -13.20 -2.20
CA GLY A 266 -11.90 -14.58 -2.05
C GLY A 266 -13.04 -15.57 -1.95
N SER A 267 -14.15 -15.23 -1.29
CA SER A 267 -15.34 -16.10 -1.19
C SER A 267 -16.05 -16.36 -2.53
N LEU A 268 -15.76 -15.56 -3.55
CA LEU A 268 -16.27 -15.75 -4.91
C LEU A 268 -15.35 -16.64 -5.78
N GLY A 269 -14.18 -17.05 -5.28
CA GLY A 269 -13.19 -17.76 -6.06
C GLY A 269 -12.62 -16.94 -7.24
N MET A 270 -12.70 -15.61 -7.16
CA MET A 270 -12.17 -14.70 -8.19
C MET A 270 -10.81 -14.14 -7.78
N SER A 271 -10.00 -13.73 -8.77
CA SER A 271 -8.73 -13.06 -8.51
C SER A 271 -8.95 -11.75 -7.74
N ALA A 272 -8.18 -11.53 -6.69
CA ALA A 272 -8.14 -10.26 -5.97
C ALA A 272 -7.44 -9.15 -6.77
N THR A 273 -6.63 -9.53 -7.76
CA THR A 273 -5.93 -8.60 -8.65
C THR A 273 -6.49 -8.67 -10.07
N ALA A 274 -6.29 -7.61 -10.86
CA ALA A 274 -6.67 -7.60 -12.27
C ALA A 274 -5.84 -8.63 -13.04
N ASP A 275 -6.47 -9.74 -13.46
CA ASP A 275 -5.84 -10.74 -14.31
C ASP A 275 -6.11 -10.41 -15.79
N LYS A 276 -5.06 -9.99 -16.51
CA LYS A 276 -5.14 -9.63 -17.94
C LYS A 276 -5.48 -10.82 -18.84
N THR A 277 -5.34 -12.05 -18.36
CA THR A 277 -5.55 -13.27 -19.16
C THR A 277 -6.94 -13.88 -18.99
N SER A 278 -7.60 -13.71 -17.83
CA SER A 278 -8.89 -14.32 -17.53
C SER A 278 -10.06 -13.63 -18.26
N ASN A 279 -10.03 -12.31 -18.41
CA ASN A 279 -11.14 -11.53 -18.94
C ASN A 279 -11.42 -11.77 -20.42
N LYS A 280 -10.38 -12.04 -21.26
CA LYS A 280 -10.57 -12.28 -22.70
C LYS A 280 -11.15 -13.67 -23.01
N LYS A 281 -10.82 -14.71 -22.23
CA LYS A 281 -11.29 -16.09 -22.52
C LYS A 281 -12.74 -16.31 -22.09
N ASN A 282 -13.17 -15.73 -20.98
CA ASN A 282 -14.54 -15.94 -20.47
C ASN A 282 -15.58 -15.12 -21.22
N TYR A 283 -15.24 -13.89 -21.64
CA TYR A 283 -16.12 -13.06 -22.46
C TYR A 283 -16.39 -13.68 -23.85
N LYS A 284 -15.37 -14.23 -24.54
CA LYS A 284 -15.56 -14.95 -25.81
C LYS A 284 -16.46 -16.18 -25.65
N LYS A 285 -16.28 -17.00 -24.60
CA LYS A 285 -17.11 -18.18 -24.36
C LYS A 285 -18.58 -17.83 -24.08
N SER A 286 -18.89 -16.69 -23.46
CA SER A 286 -20.25 -16.26 -23.18
C SER A 286 -20.95 -15.70 -24.44
N VAL A 287 -20.21 -15.01 -25.30
CA VAL A 287 -20.74 -14.45 -26.56
C VAL A 287 -20.97 -15.57 -27.56
N ASP A 288 -20.07 -16.57 -27.68
CA ASP A 288 -20.23 -17.71 -28.59
C ASP A 288 -21.36 -18.65 -28.16
N LYS A 289 -21.67 -18.77 -26.85
CA LYS A 289 -22.85 -19.51 -26.37
C LYS A 289 -24.18 -18.81 -26.69
N LYS A 290 -24.21 -17.46 -26.74
CA LYS A 290 -25.41 -16.69 -27.11
C LYS A 290 -25.66 -16.64 -28.62
N ARG A 291 -24.63 -16.87 -29.45
CA ARG A 291 -24.77 -16.94 -30.92
C ARG A 291 -25.18 -18.34 -31.46
N LYS A 292 -25.16 -19.36 -30.58
CA LYS A 292 -25.56 -20.74 -30.92
C LYS A 292 -26.95 -21.13 -30.36
N LYS A 293 -27.68 -20.19 -29.81
CA LYS A 293 -29.10 -20.27 -29.50
C LYS A 293 -29.87 -19.25 -30.36
#